data_c03e6f90d32f6999e677fe762bd4493b
#
_entry.id   c03e6f90d32f6999e677fe762bd4493b
#
_cell.length_a   1.000
_cell.length_b   1.000
_cell.length_c   1.000
_cell.angle_alpha   90.00
_cell.angle_beta   90.00
_cell.angle_gamma   90.00
#
_symmetry.space_group_name_H-M   'P 1'
#
loop_
_entity.id
_entity.type
_entity.pdbx_description
1 polymer ?
#
loop_
_entity_poly.entity_id
_entity_poly.type
_entity_poly.pdbx_seq_one_letter_code
_entity_poly.pdbx_strand_id
1 'polypeptide(L)'
;MSIAYVNGNEDFLPGSTSASKNELESHHDWFIFRLLYDNYFKALGPVKFGFYGELTASNQPLFSNYVSTLIHAPAFQPIPESQTMILPNFRALSYAGAGLKGVLRVYKKIEYRLEGYLFLPYQEIIEDPVSHAATLGPVLSDRSWMASTSFVYNSPLGPISVGVNYYDKMPDSFILNLNFGYIIFNRRAMP
;
A
#
# COMPACT_ATOMS: atom_id res chain seq x y z
N MET A 1 3.23 -1.37 15.97
CA MET A 1 2.96 0.07 16.13
C MET A 1 4.22 0.82 15.76
N SER A 2 4.12 1.83 14.91
CA SER A 2 5.24 2.71 14.54
C SER A 2 4.76 4.16 14.47
N ILE A 3 5.69 5.06 14.75
CA ILE A 3 5.51 6.51 14.58
C ILE A 3 6.70 6.99 13.77
N ALA A 4 6.47 7.70 12.69
CA ALA A 4 7.49 8.33 11.89
C ALA A 4 7.28 9.85 11.89
N TYR A 5 8.38 10.59 12.01
CA TYR A 5 8.43 12.02 11.75
C TYR A 5 9.13 12.23 10.41
N VAL A 6 8.54 13.02 9.56
CA VAL A 6 9.07 13.33 8.23
C VAL A 6 9.27 14.82 8.14
N ASN A 7 10.44 15.22 7.66
CA ASN A 7 10.83 16.58 7.38
C ASN A 7 11.22 16.65 5.91
N GLY A 8 10.60 17.51 5.13
CA GLY A 8 10.82 17.61 3.70
C GLY A 8 10.68 19.03 3.17
N ASN A 9 11.41 19.30 2.11
CA ASN A 9 11.27 20.53 1.34
C ASN A 9 10.60 20.22 0.01
N GLU A 10 9.66 21.06 -0.39
CA GLU A 10 9.09 21.05 -1.73
C GLU A 10 9.88 22.03 -2.59
N ASP A 11 10.73 21.50 -3.49
CA ASP A 11 11.51 22.28 -4.44
C ASP A 11 10.78 22.33 -5.78
N PHE A 12 10.64 23.53 -6.33
CA PHE A 12 9.99 23.75 -7.61
C PHE A 12 10.97 24.28 -8.67
N LEU A 13 11.01 23.62 -9.82
CA LEU A 13 11.74 24.10 -11.00
C LEU A 13 10.73 24.69 -12.00
N PRO A 14 10.55 26.01 -12.03
CA PRO A 14 9.57 26.64 -12.90
C PRO A 14 9.93 26.46 -14.36
N GLY A 15 8.94 26.16 -15.20
CA GLY A 15 9.05 26.31 -16.64
C GLY A 15 9.04 27.78 -17.05
N SER A 16 9.19 28.07 -18.36
CA SER A 16 9.30 29.42 -18.90
C SER A 16 8.08 30.34 -18.67
N THR A 17 6.94 29.78 -18.26
CA THR A 17 5.66 30.50 -18.08
C THR A 17 5.09 30.41 -16.67
N SER A 18 5.88 29.90 -15.71
CA SER A 18 5.40 29.62 -14.36
C SER A 18 5.62 30.79 -13.40
N ALA A 19 4.94 30.74 -12.25
CA ALA A 19 5.14 31.65 -11.12
C ALA A 19 6.59 31.65 -10.62
N SER A 20 6.96 32.65 -9.85
CA SER A 20 8.34 32.74 -9.33
C SER A 20 8.66 31.58 -8.41
N LYS A 21 9.91 31.12 -8.45
CA LYS A 21 10.41 29.99 -7.67
C LYS A 21 10.09 30.12 -6.15
N ASN A 22 10.23 31.33 -5.62
CA ASN A 22 10.05 31.62 -4.19
C ASN A 22 8.59 31.52 -3.69
N GLU A 23 7.60 31.50 -4.59
CA GLU A 23 6.18 31.38 -4.22
C GLU A 23 5.73 29.94 -4.03
N LEU A 24 6.52 28.98 -4.49
CA LEU A 24 6.16 27.57 -4.53
C LEU A 24 7.09 26.68 -3.69
N GLU A 25 8.21 27.21 -3.21
CA GLU A 25 9.08 26.49 -2.27
C GLU A 25 8.46 26.51 -0.88
N SER A 26 8.23 25.34 -0.30
CA SER A 26 7.69 25.21 1.05
C SER A 26 8.38 24.11 1.83
N HIS A 27 8.48 24.34 3.14
CA HIS A 27 8.98 23.36 4.09
C HIS A 27 7.82 22.70 4.80
N HIS A 28 7.86 21.39 4.88
CA HIS A 28 6.78 20.59 5.44
C HIS A 28 7.31 19.63 6.51
N ASP A 29 6.60 19.60 7.62
CA ASP A 29 6.84 18.68 8.71
C ASP A 29 5.55 17.92 9.01
N TRP A 30 5.62 16.59 9.10
CA TRP A 30 4.46 15.79 9.46
C TRP A 30 4.80 14.52 10.20
N PHE A 31 3.80 13.96 10.85
CA PHE A 31 3.87 12.67 11.54
C PHE A 31 3.01 11.64 10.84
N ILE A 32 3.49 10.41 10.85
CA ILE A 32 2.75 9.25 10.41
C ILE A 32 2.66 8.28 11.59
N PHE A 33 1.44 7.97 12.00
CA PHE A 33 1.15 6.94 12.97
C PHE A 33 0.61 5.71 12.24
N ARG A 34 1.17 4.53 12.51
CA ARG A 34 0.71 3.27 11.93
C ARG A 34 0.57 2.21 13.02
N LEU A 35 -0.61 1.60 13.09
CA LEU A 35 -0.90 0.43 13.90
C LEU A 35 -1.16 -0.75 12.97
N LEU A 36 -0.32 -1.79 13.07
CA LEU A 36 -0.40 -2.99 12.25
C LEU A 36 -0.60 -4.22 13.15
N TYR A 37 -1.59 -5.02 12.80
CA TYR A 37 -1.81 -6.36 13.32
C TYR A 37 -1.82 -7.36 12.17
N ASP A 38 -0.93 -8.33 12.20
CA ASP A 38 -0.83 -9.39 11.21
C ASP A 38 -0.50 -10.71 11.90
N ASN A 39 -1.48 -11.60 11.97
CA ASN A 39 -1.30 -12.87 12.66
C ASN A 39 -2.10 -14.00 12.02
N TYR A 40 -1.56 -15.21 12.14
CA TYR A 40 -2.26 -16.45 11.80
C TYR A 40 -2.77 -17.12 13.06
N PHE A 41 -4.02 -17.56 13.04
CA PHE A 41 -4.61 -18.35 14.11
C PHE A 41 -4.12 -19.80 14.07
N LYS A 42 -4.42 -20.54 15.11
CA LYS A 42 -4.09 -21.96 15.21
C LYS A 42 -4.70 -22.72 14.03
N ALA A 43 -3.90 -23.62 13.40
CA ALA A 43 -4.36 -24.42 12.29
C ALA A 43 -5.51 -25.36 12.67
N LEU A 44 -6.52 -25.42 11.82
CA LEU A 44 -7.60 -26.41 11.85
C LEU A 44 -7.31 -27.48 10.76
N GLY A 45 -6.62 -28.54 11.15
CA GLY A 45 -6.17 -29.55 10.18
C GLY A 45 -5.16 -28.99 9.18
N PRO A 46 -5.41 -29.12 7.85
CA PRO A 46 -4.51 -28.64 6.80
C PRO A 46 -4.63 -27.12 6.54
N VAL A 47 -5.62 -26.43 7.16
CA VAL A 47 -5.92 -25.02 6.88
C VAL A 47 -5.48 -24.15 8.04
N LYS A 48 -4.79 -23.06 7.72
CA LYS A 48 -4.50 -21.95 8.65
C LYS A 48 -5.25 -20.72 8.18
N PHE A 49 -5.91 -20.03 9.11
CA PHE A 49 -6.52 -18.74 8.86
C PHE A 49 -5.72 -17.64 9.53
N GLY A 50 -5.67 -16.49 8.90
CA GLY A 50 -5.03 -15.30 9.43
C GLY A 50 -5.92 -14.07 9.26
N PHE A 51 -5.67 -13.09 10.10
CA PHE A 51 -6.27 -11.78 10.04
C PHE A 51 -5.18 -10.73 9.91
N TYR A 52 -5.45 -9.74 9.06
CA TYR A 52 -4.65 -8.55 8.88
C TYR A 52 -5.50 -7.33 9.25
N GLY A 53 -4.93 -6.39 9.99
CA GLY A 53 -5.56 -5.12 10.31
C GLY A 53 -4.52 -4.02 10.34
N GLU A 54 -4.81 -2.90 9.71
CA GLU A 54 -3.94 -1.73 9.66
C GLU A 54 -4.77 -0.46 9.85
N LEU A 55 -4.28 0.41 10.74
CA LEU A 55 -4.79 1.77 10.90
C LEU A 55 -3.62 2.72 10.70
N THR A 56 -3.78 3.68 9.82
CA THR A 56 -2.79 4.72 9.56
C THR A 56 -3.43 6.08 9.66
N ALA A 57 -2.75 7.01 10.32
CA ALA A 57 -3.13 8.40 10.41
C ALA A 57 -1.90 9.28 10.18
N SER A 58 -2.03 10.28 9.32
CA SER A 58 -0.99 11.25 9.02
C SER A 58 -1.57 12.65 8.97
N ASN A 59 -0.81 13.62 9.45
CA ASN A 59 -1.10 15.05 9.28
C ASN A 59 -0.27 15.67 8.14
N GLN A 60 0.15 14.85 7.18
CA GLN A 60 0.85 15.31 5.97
C GLN A 60 0.03 16.42 5.29
N PRO A 61 0.61 17.58 4.98
CA PRO A 61 -0.05 18.61 4.19
C PRO A 61 -0.23 18.13 2.74
N LEU A 62 -1.18 18.72 2.05
CA LEU A 62 -1.26 18.58 0.60
C LEU A 62 -0.14 19.40 -0.04
N PHE A 63 0.62 18.80 -0.92
CA PHE A 63 1.65 19.49 -1.68
C PHE A 63 1.03 20.24 -2.86
N SER A 64 1.79 21.11 -3.49
CA SER A 64 1.36 21.89 -4.65
C SER A 64 0.97 21.02 -5.86
N ASN A 65 1.47 19.80 -5.92
CA ASN A 65 1.22 18.86 -7.01
C ASN A 65 0.55 17.57 -6.48
N TYR A 66 -0.48 17.08 -7.21
CA TYR A 66 -1.19 15.84 -6.89
C TYR A 66 -0.25 14.64 -6.78
N VAL A 67 0.65 14.45 -7.75
CA VAL A 67 1.56 13.29 -7.79
C VAL A 67 2.50 13.30 -6.59
N SER A 68 3.04 14.47 -6.23
CA SER A 68 3.91 14.62 -5.05
C SER A 68 3.16 14.27 -3.76
N THR A 69 1.94 14.77 -3.60
CA THR A 69 1.09 14.43 -2.44
C THR A 69 0.85 12.93 -2.36
N LEU A 70 0.49 12.31 -3.49
CA LEU A 70 0.15 10.90 -3.56
C LEU A 70 1.34 9.99 -3.25
N ILE A 71 2.53 10.28 -3.82
CA ILE A 71 3.72 9.43 -3.63
C ILE A 71 4.16 9.44 -2.16
N HIS A 72 4.06 10.57 -1.48
CA HIS A 72 4.45 10.70 -0.08
C HIS A 72 3.35 10.24 0.90
N ALA A 73 2.11 10.11 0.43
CA ALA A 73 1.02 9.61 1.26
C ALA A 73 1.25 8.14 1.66
N PRO A 74 0.91 7.79 2.91
CA PRO A 74 0.97 6.42 3.38
C PRO A 74 0.26 5.44 2.44
N ALA A 75 0.90 4.30 2.16
CA ALA A 75 0.41 3.28 1.26
C ALA A 75 -0.07 2.04 2.02
N PHE A 76 -1.22 1.50 1.63
CA PHE A 76 -1.74 0.23 2.08
C PHE A 76 -1.19 -0.90 1.21
N GLN A 77 -0.26 -1.70 1.73
CA GLN A 77 0.51 -2.69 0.98
C GLN A 77 0.63 -4.03 1.74
N PRO A 78 -0.48 -4.74 2.00
CA PRO A 78 -0.47 -6.00 2.72
C PRO A 78 0.10 -7.17 1.90
N ILE A 79 -0.01 -7.13 0.57
CA ILE A 79 0.54 -8.14 -0.34
C ILE A 79 2.02 -7.80 -0.60
N PRO A 80 2.97 -8.76 -0.49
CA PRO A 80 4.40 -8.46 -0.68
C PRO A 80 4.72 -7.77 -2.00
N GLU A 81 4.11 -8.19 -3.10
CA GLU A 81 4.33 -7.62 -4.43
C GLU A 81 3.81 -6.17 -4.52
N SER A 82 2.77 -5.81 -3.77
CA SER A 82 2.26 -4.43 -3.75
C SER A 82 3.29 -3.42 -3.22
N GLN A 83 4.30 -3.87 -2.48
CA GLN A 83 5.36 -3.01 -1.94
C GLN A 83 6.35 -2.53 -3.02
N THR A 84 6.38 -3.19 -4.16
CA THR A 84 7.23 -2.81 -5.31
C THR A 84 6.48 -1.97 -6.35
N MET A 85 5.21 -1.65 -6.09
CA MET A 85 4.33 -0.97 -7.03
C MET A 85 3.82 0.35 -6.46
N ILE A 86 3.62 1.31 -7.35
CA ILE A 86 2.88 2.53 -7.00
C ILE A 86 1.41 2.26 -7.32
N LEU A 87 0.60 2.10 -6.27
CA LEU A 87 -0.83 1.84 -6.35
C LEU A 87 -1.59 3.08 -5.88
N PRO A 88 -2.00 3.99 -6.78
CA PRO A 88 -2.62 5.26 -6.41
C PRO A 88 -3.89 5.08 -5.54
N ASN A 89 -4.74 4.14 -5.92
CA ASN A 89 -6.02 3.87 -5.26
C ASN A 89 -5.89 3.20 -3.88
N PHE A 90 -4.66 2.92 -3.42
CA PHE A 90 -4.35 2.34 -2.12
C PHE A 90 -3.45 3.26 -1.28
N ARG A 91 -3.56 4.58 -1.53
CA ARG A 91 -2.85 5.62 -0.79
C ARG A 91 -3.81 6.65 -0.26
N ALA A 92 -3.65 7.03 0.99
CA ALA A 92 -4.40 8.10 1.64
C ALA A 92 -3.63 8.64 2.83
N LEU A 93 -3.94 9.87 3.26
CA LEU A 93 -3.31 10.45 4.45
C LEU A 93 -3.68 9.66 5.71
N SER A 94 -4.93 9.24 5.79
CA SER A 94 -5.44 8.40 6.88
C SER A 94 -6.35 7.32 6.33
N TYR A 95 -6.23 6.10 6.84
CA TYR A 95 -7.04 4.97 6.38
C TYR A 95 -7.15 3.85 7.42
N ALA A 96 -8.14 3.01 7.23
CA ALA A 96 -8.25 1.71 7.84
C ALA A 96 -8.15 0.62 6.76
N GLY A 97 -7.43 -0.46 7.08
CA GLY A 97 -7.34 -1.64 6.23
C GLY A 97 -7.60 -2.91 7.02
N ALA A 98 -8.30 -3.85 6.42
CA ALA A 98 -8.56 -5.16 7.02
C ALA A 98 -8.45 -6.26 5.97
N GLY A 99 -8.04 -7.47 6.38
CA GLY A 99 -7.92 -8.58 5.47
C GLY A 99 -8.01 -9.95 6.14
N LEU A 100 -8.36 -10.92 5.32
CA LEU A 100 -8.39 -12.33 5.69
C LEU A 100 -7.37 -13.10 4.86
N LYS A 101 -6.68 -14.03 5.51
CA LYS A 101 -5.66 -14.87 4.89
C LYS A 101 -5.98 -16.33 5.15
N GLY A 102 -5.85 -17.15 4.12
CA GLY A 102 -6.00 -18.59 4.20
C GLY A 102 -4.78 -19.30 3.62
N VAL A 103 -4.25 -20.29 4.31
CA VAL A 103 -3.19 -21.16 3.81
C VAL A 103 -3.67 -22.61 3.94
N LEU A 104 -3.82 -23.27 2.78
CA LEU A 104 -4.16 -24.69 2.69
C LEU A 104 -2.92 -25.49 2.35
N ARG A 105 -2.51 -26.40 3.22
CA ARG A 105 -1.44 -27.35 2.91
C ARG A 105 -2.02 -28.48 2.06
N VAL A 106 -1.76 -28.40 0.75
CA VAL A 106 -2.24 -29.41 -0.24
C VAL A 106 -1.39 -30.67 -0.17
N TYR A 107 -0.08 -30.52 0.00
CA TYR A 107 0.87 -31.63 0.10
C TYR A 107 2.04 -31.24 1.02
N LYS A 108 2.93 -32.18 1.37
CA LYS A 108 4.04 -31.96 2.34
C LYS A 108 4.87 -30.69 2.11
N LYS A 109 5.02 -30.30 0.82
CA LYS A 109 5.83 -29.13 0.41
C LYS A 109 5.06 -28.12 -0.43
N ILE A 110 3.74 -28.33 -0.65
CA ILE A 110 2.91 -27.48 -1.49
C ILE A 110 1.82 -26.85 -0.64
N GLU A 111 1.75 -25.54 -0.68
CA GLU A 111 0.73 -24.71 -0.04
C GLU A 111 -0.05 -23.95 -1.12
N TYR A 112 -1.34 -23.84 -0.92
CA TYR A 112 -2.19 -22.91 -1.64
C TYR A 112 -2.54 -21.76 -0.69
N ARG A 113 -2.32 -20.53 -1.13
CA ARG A 113 -2.60 -19.31 -0.36
C ARG A 113 -3.68 -18.50 -1.04
N LEU A 114 -4.60 -17.98 -0.24
CA LEU A 114 -5.66 -17.09 -0.66
C LEU A 114 -5.75 -15.95 0.35
N GLU A 115 -5.71 -14.73 -0.14
CA GLU A 115 -5.73 -13.53 0.69
C GLU A 115 -6.66 -12.50 0.07
N GLY A 116 -7.40 -11.77 0.90
CA GLY A 116 -8.26 -10.69 0.46
C GLY A 116 -8.22 -9.55 1.45
N TYR A 117 -8.18 -8.32 0.95
CA TYR A 117 -8.01 -7.11 1.74
C TYR A 117 -8.97 -6.01 1.28
N LEU A 118 -9.45 -5.27 2.25
CA LEU A 118 -10.26 -4.08 2.07
C LEU A 118 -9.47 -2.87 2.53
N PHE A 119 -9.43 -1.84 1.71
CA PHE A 119 -8.88 -0.53 2.01
C PHE A 119 -10.00 0.50 2.11
N LEU A 120 -10.01 1.27 3.18
CA LEU A 120 -10.99 2.32 3.48
C LEU A 120 -10.24 3.62 3.79
N PRO A 121 -10.03 4.50 2.80
CA PRO A 121 -9.45 5.82 3.05
C PRO A 121 -10.43 6.66 3.89
N TYR A 122 -9.90 7.47 4.80
CA TYR A 122 -10.72 8.47 5.49
C TYR A 122 -11.20 9.53 4.50
N GLN A 123 -10.30 9.99 3.64
CA GLN A 123 -10.58 10.82 2.47
C GLN A 123 -9.66 10.40 1.34
N GLU A 124 -10.19 10.32 0.15
CA GLU A 124 -9.42 10.05 -1.07
C GLU A 124 -8.63 11.29 -1.47
N ILE A 125 -7.42 11.11 -1.98
CA ILE A 125 -6.62 12.18 -2.59
C ILE A 125 -7.03 12.26 -4.05
N ILE A 126 -7.63 13.38 -4.46
CA ILE A 126 -8.18 13.61 -5.78
C ILE A 126 -7.38 14.69 -6.50
N GLU A 127 -7.13 14.51 -7.80
CA GLU A 127 -6.53 15.52 -8.65
C GLU A 127 -7.58 16.55 -9.07
N ASP A 128 -7.31 17.83 -8.85
CA ASP A 128 -8.10 18.90 -9.45
C ASP A 128 -7.82 18.97 -10.96
N PRO A 129 -8.84 18.85 -11.83
CA PRO A 129 -8.64 18.75 -13.27
C PRO A 129 -8.12 20.03 -13.91
N VAL A 130 -8.16 21.16 -13.23
CA VAL A 130 -7.74 22.48 -13.76
C VAL A 130 -6.36 22.85 -13.26
N SER A 131 -6.14 22.76 -11.95
CA SER A 131 -4.89 23.18 -11.30
C SER A 131 -3.87 22.05 -11.17
N HIS A 132 -4.25 20.78 -11.38
CA HIS A 132 -3.45 19.58 -11.09
C HIS A 132 -2.94 19.50 -9.64
N ALA A 133 -3.55 20.28 -8.75
CA ALA A 133 -3.27 20.23 -7.32
C ALA A 133 -3.99 19.06 -6.66
N ALA A 134 -3.49 18.63 -5.51
CA ALA A 134 -4.16 17.64 -4.70
C ALA A 134 -5.33 18.26 -3.91
N THR A 135 -6.46 17.58 -3.91
CA THR A 135 -7.63 17.92 -3.09
C THR A 135 -8.11 16.69 -2.33
N LEU A 136 -8.86 16.88 -1.26
CA LEU A 136 -9.43 15.78 -0.49
C LEU A 136 -10.89 15.58 -0.87
N GLY A 137 -11.23 14.34 -1.19
CA GLY A 137 -12.60 13.91 -1.44
C GLY A 137 -13.47 13.87 -0.17
N PRO A 138 -14.74 13.49 -0.31
CA PRO A 138 -15.64 13.32 0.83
C PRO A 138 -15.16 12.25 1.80
N VAL A 139 -15.53 12.39 3.08
CA VAL A 139 -15.15 11.46 4.14
C VAL A 139 -15.80 10.09 3.92
N LEU A 140 -15.00 9.01 3.98
CA LEU A 140 -15.44 7.61 3.87
C LEU A 140 -16.29 7.31 2.62
N SER A 141 -16.09 8.04 1.55
CA SER A 141 -16.85 7.89 0.30
C SER A 141 -16.32 6.79 -0.61
N ASP A 142 -15.08 6.38 -0.40
CA ASP A 142 -14.39 5.45 -1.26
C ASP A 142 -13.94 4.17 -0.54
N ARG A 143 -13.75 3.12 -1.31
CA ARG A 143 -13.20 1.83 -0.88
C ARG A 143 -12.52 1.14 -2.04
N SER A 144 -11.47 0.39 -1.75
CA SER A 144 -10.77 -0.41 -2.75
C SER A 144 -10.44 -1.79 -2.20
N TRP A 145 -10.36 -2.77 -3.10
CA TRP A 145 -10.11 -4.17 -2.76
C TRP A 145 -8.81 -4.64 -3.39
N MET A 146 -8.09 -5.49 -2.69
CA MET A 146 -7.05 -6.28 -3.29
C MET A 146 -7.15 -7.72 -2.84
N ALA A 147 -6.75 -8.63 -3.70
CA ALA A 147 -6.73 -10.05 -3.42
C ALA A 147 -5.49 -10.71 -4.03
N SER A 148 -5.06 -11.80 -3.42
CA SER A 148 -3.95 -12.60 -3.92
C SER A 148 -4.30 -14.09 -3.82
N THR A 149 -3.95 -14.84 -4.85
CA THR A 149 -3.98 -16.29 -4.81
C THR A 149 -2.67 -16.85 -5.34
N SER A 150 -2.09 -17.83 -4.66
CA SER A 150 -0.82 -18.39 -5.07
C SER A 150 -0.64 -19.85 -4.65
N PHE A 151 0.11 -20.60 -5.48
CA PHE A 151 0.69 -21.88 -5.12
C PHE A 151 2.15 -21.68 -4.74
N VAL A 152 2.54 -22.22 -3.60
CA VAL A 152 3.89 -22.13 -3.06
C VAL A 152 4.47 -23.53 -2.91
N TYR A 153 5.61 -23.77 -3.55
CA TYR A 153 6.40 -24.99 -3.38
C TYR A 153 7.62 -24.68 -2.50
N ASN A 154 7.69 -25.31 -1.35
CA ASN A 154 8.82 -25.17 -0.42
C ASN A 154 9.97 -26.10 -0.85
N SER A 155 10.88 -25.57 -1.68
CA SER A 155 12.07 -26.30 -2.12
C SER A 155 13.22 -26.19 -1.10
N PRO A 156 14.25 -27.06 -1.15
CA PRO A 156 15.43 -26.94 -0.31
C PRO A 156 16.23 -25.63 -0.50
N LEU A 157 16.10 -25.00 -1.68
CA LEU A 157 16.78 -23.76 -2.04
C LEU A 157 15.94 -22.49 -1.73
N GLY A 158 14.73 -22.68 -1.22
CA GLY A 158 13.79 -21.61 -0.93
C GLY A 158 12.42 -21.85 -1.55
N PRO A 159 11.39 -21.08 -1.17
CA PRO A 159 10.07 -21.19 -1.73
C PRO A 159 10.06 -20.73 -3.20
N ILE A 160 9.28 -21.43 -4.02
CA ILE A 160 8.93 -21.04 -5.38
C ILE A 160 7.42 -20.79 -5.37
N SER A 161 6.99 -19.62 -5.80
CA SER A 161 5.57 -19.33 -5.87
C SER A 161 5.16 -18.82 -7.23
N VAL A 162 3.98 -19.25 -7.67
CA VAL A 162 3.27 -18.68 -8.81
C VAL A 162 1.89 -18.26 -8.34
N GLY A 163 1.48 -17.07 -8.73
CA GLY A 163 0.22 -16.52 -8.25
C GLY A 163 -0.34 -15.42 -9.12
N VAL A 164 -1.53 -15.00 -8.77
CA VAL A 164 -2.23 -13.87 -9.39
C VAL A 164 -2.67 -12.93 -8.28
N ASN A 165 -2.35 -11.66 -8.46
CA ASN A 165 -2.83 -10.58 -7.61
C ASN A 165 -3.90 -9.78 -8.36
N TYR A 166 -4.93 -9.39 -7.65
CA TYR A 166 -5.98 -8.50 -8.11
C TYR A 166 -5.89 -7.17 -7.35
N TYR A 167 -5.95 -6.07 -8.08
CA TYR A 167 -6.00 -4.71 -7.53
C TYR A 167 -7.18 -3.96 -8.15
N ASP A 168 -8.09 -3.55 -7.29
CA ASP A 168 -9.29 -2.78 -7.71
C ASP A 168 -8.91 -1.42 -8.32
N LYS A 169 -9.69 -0.97 -9.28
CA LYS A 169 -9.56 0.34 -9.95
C LYS A 169 -8.23 0.56 -10.69
N MET A 170 -7.46 -0.49 -10.96
CA MET A 170 -6.29 -0.41 -11.81
C MET A 170 -6.64 -0.73 -13.26
N PRO A 171 -5.98 -0.09 -14.26
CA PRO A 171 -6.18 -0.43 -15.66
C PRO A 171 -5.96 -1.91 -15.95
N ASP A 172 -4.87 -2.47 -15.39
CA ASP A 172 -4.56 -3.89 -15.40
C ASP A 172 -4.79 -4.45 -13.99
N SER A 173 -6.05 -4.80 -13.70
CA SER A 173 -6.45 -5.26 -12.37
C SER A 173 -5.82 -6.60 -11.96
N PHE A 174 -5.40 -7.44 -12.90
CA PHE A 174 -4.81 -8.76 -12.63
C PHE A 174 -3.35 -8.79 -13.02
N ILE A 175 -2.50 -9.18 -12.06
CA ILE A 175 -1.05 -9.26 -12.25
C ILE A 175 -0.59 -10.67 -11.91
N LEU A 176 0.01 -11.37 -12.91
CA LEU A 176 0.66 -12.65 -12.69
C LEU A 176 2.03 -12.41 -12.03
N ASN A 177 2.32 -13.17 -10.99
CA ASN A 177 3.62 -13.13 -10.32
C ASN A 177 4.29 -14.51 -10.27
N LEU A 178 5.60 -14.51 -10.39
CA LEU A 178 6.47 -15.67 -10.22
C LEU A 178 7.61 -15.25 -9.30
N ASN A 179 7.70 -15.88 -8.12
CA ASN A 179 8.74 -15.57 -7.16
C ASN A 179 9.60 -16.80 -6.88
N PHE A 180 10.90 -16.60 -6.74
CA PHE A 180 11.86 -17.60 -6.32
C PHE A 180 12.69 -17.08 -5.15
N GLY A 181 12.73 -17.84 -4.06
CA GLY A 181 13.45 -17.46 -2.86
C GLY A 181 12.61 -16.66 -1.86
N TYR A 182 13.27 -16.15 -0.83
CA TYR A 182 12.63 -15.34 0.20
C TYR A 182 12.65 -13.87 -0.19
N ILE A 183 11.47 -13.24 -0.23
CA ILE A 183 11.36 -11.79 -0.41
C ILE A 183 11.68 -11.14 0.96
N ILE A 184 12.81 -10.46 1.04
CA ILE A 184 13.25 -9.77 2.26
C ILE A 184 13.02 -8.28 2.08
N PHE A 185 11.97 -7.74 2.71
CA PHE A 185 11.77 -6.31 2.80
C PHE A 185 12.33 -5.78 4.12
N ASN A 186 13.25 -4.84 4.04
CA ASN A 186 13.71 -4.12 5.22
C ASN A 186 12.70 -3.02 5.57
N ARG A 187 11.87 -3.27 6.59
CA ARG A 187 10.89 -2.29 7.08
C ARG A 187 11.48 -0.97 7.56
N ARG A 188 12.80 -0.90 7.82
CA ARG A 188 13.49 0.34 8.21
C ARG A 188 13.88 1.21 7.01
N ALA A 189 13.87 0.66 5.80
CA ALA A 189 14.21 1.37 4.57
C ALA A 189 12.97 1.92 3.84
N MET A 190 11.78 1.69 4.38
CA MET A 190 10.54 2.26 3.86
C MET A 190 10.15 3.46 4.73
N PRO A 191 9.91 4.61 4.11
CA PRO A 191 9.45 5.82 4.81
C PRO A 191 8.07 5.61 5.46
#